data_35da2fb12c42af87c24f54a9f42c5f3f
#
_entry.id   35da2fb12c42af87c24f54a9f42c5f3f
#
_cell.length_a   1.000
_cell.length_b   1.000
_cell.length_c   1.000
_cell.angle_alpha   90.00
_cell.angle_beta   90.00
_cell.angle_gamma   90.00
#
_symmetry.space_group_name_H-M   'P 1'
#
loop_
_entity.id
_entity.type
_entity.pdbx_description
1 polymer ?
#
loop_
_entity_poly.entity_id
_entity_poly.type
_entity_poly.pdbx_seq_one_letter_code
_entity_poly.pdbx_strand_id
1 'polypeptide(L)'
;PNTANYTVINCDFTQYMWNSAAAGCLAGQLSTFISSKGITDLVIITHSNGGNVMRWIMSNPTYDSRYPNIISKIRWVNALAPSSAGTPLADAVMNGNVFESSLGWLMGYKNDAVRMQQTSWMATYNANNLYGTAGRPALPKGFWAVVGTDVDSSPFDGDSYCGGYTENLGLETTQNWLNSCSDGFLNCTSQAAAGKV
;
A
#
# COMPACT_ATOMS: atom_id res chain seq x y z
N PRO A 1 5.13 23.15 -2.86
CA PRO A 1 4.47 22.62 -4.06
C PRO A 1 3.36 23.55 -4.50
N ASN A 2 3.18 23.69 -5.80
CA ASN A 2 2.07 24.48 -6.32
C ASN A 2 0.77 23.74 -6.04
N THR A 3 0.01 24.20 -5.05
CA THR A 3 -1.20 23.54 -4.54
C THR A 3 -2.33 23.42 -5.58
N ALA A 4 -2.24 24.16 -6.69
CA ALA A 4 -3.21 24.08 -7.79
C ALA A 4 -3.13 22.75 -8.60
N ASN A 5 -2.03 22.01 -8.47
CA ASN A 5 -1.74 20.81 -9.27
C ASN A 5 -1.61 19.53 -8.41
N TYR A 6 -2.45 19.36 -7.42
CA TYR A 6 -2.57 18.10 -6.70
C TYR A 6 -4.03 17.67 -6.59
N THR A 7 -4.24 16.40 -6.40
CA THR A 7 -5.54 15.81 -6.04
C THR A 7 -5.34 14.68 -5.05
N VAL A 8 -6.34 14.46 -4.22
CA VAL A 8 -6.42 13.30 -3.33
C VAL A 8 -7.42 12.32 -3.94
N ILE A 9 -6.98 11.08 -4.13
CA ILE A 9 -7.82 10.01 -4.65
C ILE A 9 -8.61 9.40 -3.49
N ASN A 10 -9.93 9.39 -3.63
CA ASN A 10 -10.83 8.82 -2.63
C ASN A 10 -11.61 7.66 -3.25
N CYS A 11 -11.13 6.44 -3.03
CA CYS A 11 -11.70 5.19 -3.54
C CYS A 11 -11.81 4.16 -2.43
N ASP A 12 -12.51 3.07 -2.68
CA ASP A 12 -12.64 1.96 -1.73
C ASP A 12 -11.44 1.03 -1.81
N PHE A 13 -10.40 1.32 -1.03
CA PHE A 13 -9.20 0.49 -0.92
C PHE A 13 -9.35 -0.69 0.05
N THR A 14 -10.56 -0.98 0.54
CA THR A 14 -10.86 -2.21 1.28
C THR A 14 -11.13 -3.41 0.36
N GLN A 15 -11.18 -3.17 -0.93
CA GLN A 15 -11.39 -4.16 -1.99
C GLN A 15 -10.07 -4.76 -2.48
N TYR A 16 -10.15 -5.81 -3.29
CA TYR A 16 -8.99 -6.32 -4.04
C TYR A 16 -8.38 -5.21 -4.90
N MET A 17 -7.05 -5.24 -5.09
CA MET A 17 -6.32 -4.20 -5.83
C MET A 17 -6.81 -3.99 -7.26
N TRP A 18 -7.39 -5.02 -7.91
CA TRP A 18 -7.94 -4.95 -9.27
C TRP A 18 -9.41 -4.55 -9.33
N ASN A 19 -10.08 -4.43 -8.19
CA ASN A 19 -11.51 -4.15 -8.14
C ASN A 19 -11.83 -2.79 -8.80
N SER A 20 -12.99 -2.71 -9.45
CA SER A 20 -13.47 -1.48 -10.07
C SER A 20 -13.63 -0.33 -9.07
N ALA A 21 -13.93 -0.62 -7.80
CA ALA A 21 -14.03 0.36 -6.73
C ALA A 21 -12.67 0.81 -6.19
N ALA A 22 -11.58 0.05 -6.42
CA ALA A 22 -10.20 0.39 -6.08
C ALA A 22 -9.45 0.92 -7.31
N ALA A 23 -8.79 0.05 -8.08
CA ALA A 23 -8.00 0.45 -9.24
C ALA A 23 -8.85 1.12 -10.34
N GLY A 24 -10.09 0.65 -10.56
CA GLY A 24 -10.98 1.26 -11.53
C GLY A 24 -11.40 2.69 -11.15
N CYS A 25 -11.76 2.91 -9.89
CA CYS A 25 -12.05 4.24 -9.34
C CYS A 25 -10.83 5.16 -9.41
N LEU A 26 -9.66 4.67 -8.98
CA LEU A 26 -8.40 5.41 -9.04
C LEU A 26 -8.08 5.82 -10.48
N ALA A 27 -8.21 4.91 -11.44
CA ALA A 27 -7.99 5.21 -12.85
C ALA A 27 -8.96 6.27 -13.37
N GLY A 28 -10.23 6.25 -12.96
CA GLY A 28 -11.22 7.26 -13.31
C GLY A 28 -10.84 8.64 -12.78
N GLN A 29 -10.51 8.75 -11.50
CA GLN A 29 -10.14 10.03 -10.88
C GLN A 29 -8.81 10.57 -11.44
N LEU A 30 -7.80 9.71 -11.64
CA LEU A 30 -6.54 10.13 -12.26
C LEU A 30 -6.73 10.59 -13.71
N SER A 31 -7.51 9.88 -14.51
CA SER A 31 -7.78 10.28 -15.90
C SER A 31 -8.47 11.63 -15.97
N THR A 32 -9.43 11.88 -15.08
CA THR A 32 -10.10 13.21 -14.97
C THR A 32 -9.10 14.27 -14.55
N PHE A 33 -8.26 14.02 -13.57
CA PHE A 33 -7.24 14.96 -13.11
C PHE A 33 -6.23 15.29 -14.22
N ILE A 34 -5.73 14.27 -14.92
CA ILE A 34 -4.79 14.41 -16.03
C ILE A 34 -5.41 15.29 -17.12
N SER A 35 -6.63 14.98 -17.55
CA SER A 35 -7.27 15.70 -18.65
C SER A 35 -7.68 17.11 -18.28
N SER A 36 -8.29 17.31 -17.10
CA SER A 36 -8.80 18.61 -16.67
C SER A 36 -7.70 19.62 -16.34
N LYS A 37 -6.52 19.15 -15.94
CA LYS A 37 -5.38 20.00 -15.56
C LYS A 37 -4.24 19.99 -16.59
N GLY A 38 -4.36 19.23 -17.68
CA GLY A 38 -3.30 19.10 -18.68
C GLY A 38 -2.01 18.52 -18.11
N ILE A 39 -2.11 17.53 -17.23
CA ILE A 39 -0.96 16.95 -16.53
C ILE A 39 -0.11 16.15 -17.51
N THR A 40 1.19 16.45 -17.55
CA THR A 40 2.19 15.73 -18.35
C THR A 40 3.07 14.81 -17.52
N ASP A 41 3.30 15.18 -16.25
CA ASP A 41 4.12 14.45 -15.29
C ASP A 41 3.38 14.26 -13.97
N LEU A 42 3.26 13.01 -13.53
CA LEU A 42 2.66 12.63 -12.25
C LEU A 42 3.73 12.12 -11.28
N VAL A 43 3.75 12.70 -10.10
CA VAL A 43 4.33 12.08 -8.91
C VAL A 43 3.17 11.55 -8.07
N ILE A 44 3.20 10.27 -7.76
CA ILE A 44 2.15 9.60 -6.98
C ILE A 44 2.70 9.26 -5.62
N ILE A 45 1.95 9.58 -4.58
CA ILE A 45 2.24 9.16 -3.20
C ILE A 45 1.14 8.21 -2.79
N THR A 46 1.53 7.03 -2.32
CA THR A 46 0.60 6.02 -1.80
C THR A 46 0.98 5.64 -0.38
N HIS A 47 0.04 5.04 0.33
CA HIS A 47 0.27 4.45 1.64
C HIS A 47 -0.26 3.01 1.65
N SER A 48 0.47 2.10 2.31
CA SER A 48 0.05 0.72 2.56
C SER A 48 -0.44 0.02 1.27
N ASN A 49 -1.68 -0.50 1.25
CA ASN A 49 -2.28 -1.19 0.10
C ASN A 49 -2.37 -0.34 -1.17
N GLY A 50 -2.35 0.98 -1.07
CA GLY A 50 -2.30 1.88 -2.22
C GLY A 50 -1.09 1.63 -3.13
N GLY A 51 0.03 1.18 -2.56
CA GLY A 51 1.20 0.74 -3.30
C GLY A 51 0.91 -0.49 -4.19
N ASN A 52 0.15 -1.46 -3.67
CA ASN A 52 -0.26 -2.65 -4.45
C ASN A 52 -1.22 -2.28 -5.58
N VAL A 53 -2.15 -1.36 -5.35
CA VAL A 53 -3.07 -0.88 -6.40
C VAL A 53 -2.28 -0.22 -7.53
N MET A 54 -1.28 0.61 -7.21
CA MET A 54 -0.42 1.21 -8.24
C MET A 54 0.44 0.17 -8.96
N ARG A 55 0.97 -0.82 -8.25
CA ARG A 55 1.69 -1.94 -8.86
C ARG A 55 0.80 -2.75 -9.80
N TRP A 56 -0.47 -2.98 -9.41
CA TRP A 56 -1.45 -3.64 -10.27
C TRP A 56 -1.64 -2.89 -11.59
N ILE A 57 -1.90 -1.59 -11.54
CA ILE A 57 -2.06 -0.75 -12.72
C ILE A 57 -0.84 -0.81 -13.63
N MET A 58 0.36 -0.65 -13.05
CA MET A 58 1.61 -0.65 -13.80
C MET A 58 2.00 -2.02 -14.37
N SER A 59 1.57 -3.10 -13.73
CA SER A 59 1.86 -4.47 -14.14
C SER A 59 0.88 -5.03 -15.17
N ASN A 60 -0.32 -4.44 -15.27
CA ASN A 60 -1.42 -4.95 -16.09
C ASN A 60 -1.99 -3.85 -17.02
N PRO A 61 -1.18 -3.27 -17.93
CA PRO A 61 -1.58 -2.10 -18.71
C PRO A 61 -2.76 -2.35 -19.65
N THR A 62 -3.06 -3.60 -19.98
CA THR A 62 -4.17 -3.98 -20.87
C THR A 62 -5.47 -4.30 -20.13
N TYR A 63 -5.44 -4.31 -18.80
CA TYR A 63 -6.60 -4.64 -17.98
C TYR A 63 -7.71 -3.58 -18.05
N ASP A 64 -7.33 -2.31 -18.18
CA ASP A 64 -8.23 -1.18 -18.34
C ASP A 64 -7.66 -0.23 -19.40
N SER A 65 -8.50 0.24 -20.31
CA SER A 65 -8.09 1.12 -21.42
C SER A 65 -7.47 2.45 -20.96
N ARG A 66 -7.70 2.88 -19.74
CA ARG A 66 -7.14 4.11 -19.15
C ARG A 66 -5.71 3.92 -18.64
N TYR A 67 -5.30 2.69 -18.31
CA TYR A 67 -4.00 2.42 -17.69
C TYR A 67 -2.80 2.86 -18.54
N PRO A 68 -2.75 2.60 -19.86
CA PRO A 68 -1.60 3.03 -20.67
C PRO A 68 -1.36 4.54 -20.62
N ASN A 69 -2.41 5.35 -20.70
CA ASN A 69 -2.27 6.80 -20.61
C ASN A 69 -1.80 7.25 -19.21
N ILE A 70 -2.37 6.69 -18.15
CA ILE A 70 -1.93 6.98 -16.77
C ILE A 70 -0.46 6.62 -16.59
N ILE A 71 -0.06 5.40 -16.98
CA ILE A 71 1.32 4.92 -16.87
C ILE A 71 2.28 5.84 -17.62
N SER A 72 1.90 6.31 -18.82
CA SER A 72 2.73 7.21 -19.61
C SER A 72 3.05 8.52 -18.88
N LYS A 73 2.14 9.00 -18.04
CA LYS A 73 2.29 10.24 -17.26
C LYS A 73 3.02 10.08 -15.94
N ILE A 74 3.13 8.85 -15.41
CA ILE A 74 3.83 8.61 -14.15
C ILE A 74 5.33 8.90 -14.34
N ARG A 75 5.85 9.78 -13.51
CA ARG A 75 7.28 10.02 -13.35
C ARG A 75 7.87 9.03 -12.35
N TRP A 76 7.28 8.94 -11.16
CA TRP A 76 7.55 7.92 -10.16
C TRP A 76 6.42 7.80 -9.14
N VAL A 77 6.45 6.73 -8.39
CA VAL A 77 5.57 6.46 -7.26
C VAL A 77 6.41 6.43 -5.98
N ASN A 78 6.02 7.18 -4.96
CA ASN A 78 6.52 7.07 -3.60
C ASN A 78 5.50 6.27 -2.79
N ALA A 79 5.86 5.09 -2.38
CA ALA A 79 5.01 4.20 -1.60
C ALA A 79 5.46 4.23 -0.14
N LEU A 80 4.63 4.81 0.72
CA LEU A 80 4.86 4.87 2.15
C LEU A 80 4.37 3.57 2.79
N ALA A 81 5.25 2.87 3.48
CA ALA A 81 4.95 1.57 4.12
C ALA A 81 4.11 0.64 3.21
N PRO A 82 4.55 0.32 1.98
CA PRO A 82 3.74 -0.49 1.07
C PRO A 82 3.69 -1.94 1.54
N SER A 83 2.51 -2.55 1.51
CA SER A 83 2.32 -3.96 1.88
C SER A 83 2.68 -4.92 0.74
N SER A 84 3.86 -4.74 0.13
CA SER A 84 4.26 -5.37 -1.13
C SER A 84 4.38 -6.90 -1.07
N ALA A 85 4.65 -7.47 0.11
CA ALA A 85 4.65 -8.92 0.35
C ALA A 85 3.61 -9.36 1.40
N GLY A 86 2.64 -8.50 1.72
CA GLY A 86 1.62 -8.78 2.71
C GLY A 86 2.13 -8.67 4.16
N THR A 87 1.36 -9.21 5.09
CA THR A 87 1.69 -9.15 6.51
C THR A 87 1.20 -10.40 7.26
N PRO A 88 2.00 -10.93 8.21
CA PRO A 88 1.55 -11.98 9.12
C PRO A 88 0.30 -11.61 9.94
N LEU A 89 0.06 -10.30 10.15
CA LEU A 89 -1.15 -9.83 10.82
C LEU A 89 -2.41 -10.12 10.00
N ALA A 90 -2.34 -10.02 8.67
CA ALA A 90 -3.45 -10.42 7.80
C ALA A 90 -3.69 -11.93 7.87
N ASP A 91 -2.63 -12.74 7.94
CA ASP A 91 -2.76 -14.19 8.17
C ASP A 91 -3.46 -14.47 9.48
N ALA A 92 -3.07 -13.80 10.57
CA ALA A 92 -3.67 -13.97 11.90
C ALA A 92 -5.15 -13.59 11.92
N VAL A 93 -5.52 -12.44 11.36
CA VAL A 93 -6.91 -11.94 11.29
C VAL A 93 -7.78 -12.88 10.47
N MET A 94 -7.31 -13.33 9.31
CA MET A 94 -8.08 -14.20 8.42
C MET A 94 -8.26 -15.62 9.01
N ASN A 95 -7.31 -16.08 9.82
CA ASN A 95 -7.37 -17.38 10.51
C ASN A 95 -8.18 -17.34 11.81
N GLY A 96 -8.75 -16.20 12.20
CA GLY A 96 -9.60 -16.09 13.39
C GLY A 96 -8.85 -16.17 14.71
N ASN A 97 -7.57 -15.79 14.75
CA ASN A 97 -6.81 -15.70 15.99
C ASN A 97 -7.30 -14.54 16.87
N VAL A 98 -7.03 -14.61 18.17
CA VAL A 98 -7.49 -13.69 19.25
C VAL A 98 -7.24 -12.19 18.97
N PHE A 99 -6.45 -11.90 17.97
CA PHE A 99 -6.18 -10.56 17.42
C PHE A 99 -7.37 -9.85 16.79
N GLU A 100 -8.41 -10.58 16.43
CA GLU A 100 -9.58 -10.02 15.75
C GLU A 100 -10.24 -8.88 16.56
N SER A 101 -10.18 -8.95 17.88
CA SER A 101 -10.81 -7.94 18.75
C SER A 101 -9.92 -6.73 19.04
N SER A 102 -8.60 -6.87 19.02
CA SER A 102 -7.66 -5.79 19.34
C SER A 102 -7.11 -5.07 18.11
N LEU A 103 -7.09 -5.72 16.95
CA LEU A 103 -6.61 -5.17 15.68
C LEU A 103 -7.71 -4.90 14.66
N GLY A 104 -8.94 -5.29 14.93
CA GLY A 104 -10.07 -5.10 14.02
C GLY A 104 -10.27 -3.64 13.61
N TRP A 105 -9.93 -2.71 14.49
CA TRP A 105 -9.97 -1.28 14.20
C TRP A 105 -8.81 -0.83 13.29
N LEU A 106 -7.63 -1.45 13.40
CA LEU A 106 -6.45 -1.11 12.58
C LEU A 106 -6.56 -1.69 11.17
N MET A 107 -7.17 -2.85 11.04
CA MET A 107 -7.27 -3.60 9.78
C MET A 107 -8.65 -3.54 9.13
N GLY A 108 -9.63 -2.87 9.77
CA GLY A 108 -10.95 -2.64 9.18
C GLY A 108 -11.68 -3.92 8.80
N TYR A 109 -11.85 -4.87 9.75
CA TYR A 109 -12.56 -6.13 9.54
C TYR A 109 -11.99 -7.04 8.43
N LYS A 110 -12.52 -8.25 8.31
CA LYS A 110 -12.16 -9.23 7.27
C LYS A 110 -12.64 -8.80 5.87
N ASN A 111 -12.01 -7.79 5.30
CA ASN A 111 -12.30 -7.32 3.96
C ASN A 111 -11.35 -7.94 2.92
N ASP A 112 -11.62 -7.67 1.64
CA ASP A 112 -10.85 -8.23 0.53
C ASP A 112 -9.40 -7.72 0.50
N ALA A 113 -9.14 -6.48 0.90
CA ALA A 113 -7.78 -5.96 0.98
C ALA A 113 -6.96 -6.70 2.05
N VAL A 114 -7.55 -6.96 3.23
CA VAL A 114 -6.90 -7.75 4.28
C VAL A 114 -6.67 -9.19 3.81
N ARG A 115 -7.68 -9.81 3.20
CA ARG A 115 -7.56 -11.16 2.62
C ARG A 115 -6.42 -11.23 1.61
N MET A 116 -6.32 -10.26 0.72
CA MET A 116 -5.28 -10.16 -0.30
C MET A 116 -3.89 -10.00 0.31
N GLN A 117 -3.78 -9.29 1.43
CA GLN A 117 -2.51 -9.03 2.11
C GLN A 117 -2.01 -10.18 2.99
N GLN A 118 -2.68 -11.34 3.00
CA GLN A 118 -2.09 -12.54 3.55
C GLN A 118 -0.78 -12.88 2.81
N THR A 119 0.22 -13.34 3.54
CA THR A 119 1.57 -13.52 2.99
C THR A 119 1.61 -14.49 1.82
N SER A 120 0.86 -15.60 1.89
CA SER A 120 0.75 -16.60 0.82
C SER A 120 0.02 -16.05 -0.42
N TRP A 121 -1.00 -15.22 -0.23
CA TRP A 121 -1.73 -14.60 -1.33
C TRP A 121 -0.87 -13.57 -2.06
N MET A 122 -0.21 -12.69 -1.31
CA MET A 122 0.70 -11.71 -1.92
C MET A 122 1.89 -12.38 -2.62
N ALA A 123 2.42 -13.49 -2.08
CA ALA A 123 3.43 -14.29 -2.77
C ALA A 123 2.91 -14.79 -4.13
N THR A 124 1.69 -15.31 -4.19
CA THR A 124 1.06 -15.76 -5.42
C THR A 124 0.85 -14.62 -6.43
N TYR A 125 0.35 -13.46 -5.98
CA TYR A 125 0.16 -12.30 -6.85
C TYR A 125 1.49 -11.75 -7.35
N ASN A 126 2.50 -11.66 -6.49
CA ASN A 126 3.84 -11.25 -6.88
C ASN A 126 4.44 -12.18 -7.95
N ALA A 127 4.24 -13.49 -7.80
CA ALA A 127 4.75 -14.47 -8.75
C ALA A 127 4.05 -14.41 -10.12
N ASN A 128 2.74 -14.12 -10.16
CA ASN A 128 1.94 -14.30 -11.35
C ASN A 128 1.45 -12.99 -12.00
N ASN A 129 1.17 -11.95 -11.22
CA ASN A 129 0.40 -10.79 -11.67
C ASN A 129 1.11 -9.46 -11.52
N LEU A 130 2.09 -9.36 -10.62
CA LEU A 130 2.74 -8.10 -10.28
C LEU A 130 4.21 -8.09 -10.71
N TYR A 131 4.69 -6.91 -11.06
CA TYR A 131 6.09 -6.62 -11.33
C TYR A 131 6.78 -5.96 -10.14
N GLY A 132 8.09 -5.88 -10.19
CA GLY A 132 8.91 -5.09 -9.29
C GLY A 132 9.50 -5.86 -8.11
N THR A 133 9.09 -7.12 -7.84
CA THR A 133 9.72 -7.99 -6.85
C THR A 133 10.88 -8.78 -7.44
N ALA A 134 11.72 -9.36 -6.58
CA ALA A 134 12.86 -10.19 -7.00
C ALA A 134 12.41 -11.32 -7.94
N GLY A 135 13.15 -11.53 -9.04
CA GLY A 135 12.84 -12.54 -10.04
C GLY A 135 11.69 -12.18 -11.00
N ARG A 136 11.07 -11.02 -10.84
CA ARG A 136 10.00 -10.53 -11.72
C ARG A 136 10.50 -9.39 -12.62
N PRO A 137 9.81 -9.08 -13.73
CA PRO A 137 10.11 -7.89 -14.51
C PRO A 137 10.09 -6.63 -13.64
N ALA A 138 10.95 -5.67 -13.99
CA ALA A 138 10.92 -4.36 -13.35
C ALA A 138 9.60 -3.62 -13.63
N LEU A 139 9.15 -2.80 -12.70
CA LEU A 139 8.04 -1.88 -12.94
C LEU A 139 8.41 -0.89 -14.05
N PRO A 140 7.45 -0.50 -14.93
CA PRO A 140 7.73 0.39 -16.06
C PRO A 140 8.08 1.82 -15.65
N LYS A 141 7.82 2.17 -14.38
CA LYS A 141 8.11 3.48 -13.79
C LYS A 141 8.80 3.33 -12.44
N GLY A 142 9.52 4.35 -12.01
CA GLY A 142 10.14 4.37 -10.69
C GLY A 142 9.12 4.11 -9.58
N PHE A 143 9.45 3.20 -8.69
CA PHE A 143 8.66 2.89 -7.49
C PHE A 143 9.63 2.87 -6.31
N TRP A 144 9.43 3.81 -5.40
CA TRP A 144 10.27 4.01 -4.23
C TRP A 144 9.48 3.64 -2.98
N ALA A 145 9.99 2.66 -2.25
CA ALA A 145 9.42 2.25 -0.97
C ALA A 145 10.06 3.04 0.17
N VAL A 146 9.25 3.73 0.96
CA VAL A 146 9.65 4.33 2.23
C VAL A 146 9.28 3.34 3.31
N VAL A 147 10.27 2.86 4.04
CA VAL A 147 10.15 1.76 5.00
C VAL A 147 10.12 2.31 6.42
N GLY A 148 9.06 2.03 7.17
CA GLY A 148 9.01 2.21 8.61
C GLY A 148 9.70 1.02 9.29
N THR A 149 10.59 1.29 10.22
CA THR A 149 11.49 0.27 10.79
C THR A 149 11.22 -0.04 12.25
N ASP A 150 10.50 0.83 12.94
CA ASP A 150 10.23 0.70 14.37
C ASP A 150 8.99 1.49 14.77
N VAL A 151 8.43 1.19 15.93
CA VAL A 151 7.37 1.96 16.61
C VAL A 151 7.81 2.16 18.06
N ASP A 152 7.82 3.39 18.49
CA ASP A 152 8.00 3.76 19.90
C ASP A 152 6.69 4.32 20.46
N SER A 153 6.23 3.78 21.59
CA SER A 153 5.03 4.23 22.28
C SER A 153 5.33 4.93 23.61
N SER A 154 6.55 5.43 23.80
CA SER A 154 6.92 6.13 25.04
C SER A 154 6.00 7.32 25.29
N PRO A 155 5.31 7.38 26.48
CA PRO A 155 4.43 8.50 26.79
C PRO A 155 5.19 9.79 27.10
N PHE A 156 6.53 9.73 27.15
CA PHE A 156 7.41 10.84 27.56
C PHE A 156 8.20 11.43 26.41
N ASP A 157 8.18 10.83 25.23
CA ASP A 157 8.76 11.47 24.07
C ASP A 157 7.73 12.30 23.30
N GLY A 158 8.22 13.37 22.67
CA GLY A 158 7.38 14.36 22.00
C GLY A 158 6.98 13.99 20.58
N ASP A 159 7.26 12.77 20.10
CA ASP A 159 7.09 12.38 18.71
C ASP A 159 5.92 11.40 18.47
N SER A 160 5.06 11.18 19.45
CA SER A 160 3.85 10.35 19.38
C SER A 160 2.78 10.92 18.42
N TYR A 161 3.17 11.27 17.18
CA TYR A 161 2.31 12.05 16.29
C TYR A 161 1.44 11.26 15.34
N CYS A 162 1.68 9.98 15.14
CA CYS A 162 0.87 9.17 14.24
C CYS A 162 -0.36 8.60 14.95
N GLY A 163 -1.35 9.46 15.23
CA GLY A 163 -2.63 9.04 15.81
C GLY A 163 -2.69 9.11 17.34
N GLY A 164 -1.57 9.35 18.02
CA GLY A 164 -1.48 9.47 19.46
C GLY A 164 -1.02 8.20 20.17
N TYR A 165 -0.89 8.30 21.48
CA TYR A 165 -0.32 7.25 22.35
C TYR A 165 -1.04 5.89 22.23
N THR A 166 -2.36 5.90 22.13
CA THR A 166 -3.15 4.66 22.08
C THR A 166 -2.89 3.86 20.79
N GLU A 167 -2.78 4.55 19.66
CA GLU A 167 -2.47 3.95 18.37
C GLU A 167 -1.03 3.41 18.35
N ASN A 168 -0.08 4.16 18.85
CA ASN A 168 1.31 3.74 18.95
C ASN A 168 1.46 2.51 19.87
N LEU A 169 0.79 2.49 21.02
CA LEU A 169 0.76 1.33 21.91
C LEU A 169 0.15 0.09 21.22
N GLY A 170 -0.89 0.30 20.41
CA GLY A 170 -1.47 -0.77 19.58
C GLY A 170 -0.47 -1.32 18.58
N LEU A 171 0.25 -0.46 17.86
CA LEU A 171 1.28 -0.84 16.89
C LEU A 171 2.49 -1.52 17.54
N GLU A 172 2.95 -1.04 18.69
CA GLU A 172 4.02 -1.69 19.46
C GLU A 172 3.59 -3.08 19.95
N THR A 173 2.35 -3.24 20.37
CA THR A 173 1.80 -4.55 20.75
C THR A 173 1.82 -5.51 19.56
N THR A 174 1.44 -5.05 18.36
CA THR A 174 1.43 -5.87 17.15
C THR A 174 2.83 -6.17 16.63
N GLN A 175 3.80 -5.31 16.91
CA GLN A 175 5.20 -5.52 16.55
C GLN A 175 5.77 -6.82 17.14
N ASN A 176 5.26 -7.29 18.30
CA ASN A 176 5.64 -8.59 18.89
C ASN A 176 5.30 -9.80 18.01
N TRP A 177 4.45 -9.65 17.02
CA TRP A 177 4.06 -10.70 16.04
C TRP A 177 4.78 -10.56 14.71
N LEU A 178 5.59 -9.53 14.58
CA LEU A 178 6.36 -9.20 13.41
C LEU A 178 7.87 -9.43 13.68
N ASN A 179 8.68 -9.21 12.66
CA ASN A 179 10.12 -9.21 12.81
C ASN A 179 10.58 -7.95 13.57
N SER A 180 11.80 -7.98 14.10
CA SER A 180 12.40 -6.84 14.81
C SER A 180 12.48 -5.56 13.97
N CYS A 181 12.48 -5.67 12.63
CA CYS A 181 12.32 -4.54 11.74
C CYS A 181 10.89 -4.52 11.20
N SER A 182 10.06 -3.66 11.76
CA SER A 182 8.65 -3.46 11.35
C SER A 182 8.15 -2.10 11.83
N ASP A 183 7.10 -1.61 11.19
CA ASP A 183 6.38 -0.40 11.59
C ASP A 183 5.17 -0.71 12.51
N GLY A 184 5.15 -1.89 13.12
CA GLY A 184 4.04 -2.38 13.92
C GLY A 184 2.88 -2.98 13.09
N PHE A 185 2.92 -2.84 11.78
CA PHE A 185 1.91 -3.37 10.86
C PHE A 185 2.50 -4.27 9.77
N LEU A 186 3.66 -3.89 9.24
CA LEU A 186 4.36 -4.54 8.15
C LEU A 186 5.82 -4.79 8.52
N ASN A 187 6.34 -5.95 8.19
CA ASN A 187 7.77 -6.20 8.24
C ASN A 187 8.51 -5.33 7.20
N CYS A 188 9.72 -4.88 7.51
CA CYS A 188 10.58 -4.16 6.57
C CYS A 188 10.77 -4.93 5.26
N THR A 189 10.90 -6.26 5.34
CA THR A 189 11.02 -7.13 4.16
C THR A 189 9.80 -7.07 3.26
N SER A 190 8.60 -6.92 3.80
CA SER A 190 7.38 -6.73 3.02
C SER A 190 7.36 -5.36 2.35
N GLN A 191 7.68 -4.31 3.12
CA GLN A 191 7.69 -2.94 2.62
C GLN A 191 8.72 -2.77 1.50
N ALA A 192 9.89 -3.36 1.66
CA ALA A 192 11.01 -3.30 0.70
C ALA A 192 10.93 -4.34 -0.44
N ALA A 193 9.90 -5.17 -0.49
CA ALA A 193 9.84 -6.29 -1.43
C ALA A 193 9.73 -5.88 -2.89
N ALA A 194 9.22 -4.69 -3.19
CA ALA A 194 9.05 -4.20 -4.55
C ALA A 194 9.66 -2.81 -4.74
N GLY A 195 10.25 -2.59 -5.91
CA GLY A 195 10.84 -1.33 -6.29
C GLY A 195 12.22 -1.11 -5.69
N LYS A 196 12.48 0.12 -5.29
CA LYS A 196 13.72 0.56 -4.62
C LYS A 196 13.37 1.15 -3.25
N VAL A 197 14.26 0.98 -2.29
CA VAL A 197 14.20 1.57 -0.95
C VAL A 197 15.04 2.83 -0.92
#